data_126dbfbbc248c1fa3efb2116eac5875c
#
_entry.id   126dbfbbc248c1fa3efb2116eac5875c
#
_cell.length_a   1.000
_cell.length_b   1.000
_cell.length_c   1.000
_cell.angle_alpha   90.00
_cell.angle_beta   90.00
_cell.angle_gamma   90.00
#
_symmetry.space_group_name_H-M   'P 1'
#
loop_
_entity.id
_entity.type
_entity.pdbx_description
1 polymer ?
#
loop_
_entity_poly.entity_id
_entity_poly.type
_entity_poly.pdbx_seq_one_letter_code
_entity_poly.pdbx_strand_id
1 'polypeptide(L)'
;MPRLPLVLLHGLWDTPRLFARLESELLERCPQLELYAPHLPHRLGAVPIRELAAQLAVLLDARFGSTHPLDLFGFSMGGVIGRTWLQEHGGHRRTSRFVVLGSPQRGTLAAQWVPRPLLAGIADMKIGSALLRQLDRRAHLLESIDCHSLYTPTDITVFPGWRAVLPRGTRRAVPVLTHRQLIVHPRAISLVADLLLSERSTAMN
;
A
#
# COMPACT_ATOMS: atom_id res chain seq x y z
N MET A 1 -2.09 -1.52 -25.05
CA MET A 1 -3.32 -1.16 -24.30
C MET A 1 -3.04 0.05 -23.42
N PRO A 2 -3.99 0.97 -23.23
CA PRO A 2 -3.81 2.07 -22.29
C PRO A 2 -3.52 1.51 -20.90
N ARG A 3 -2.65 2.22 -20.14
CA ARG A 3 -2.36 1.83 -18.75
C ARG A 3 -3.56 2.17 -17.85
N LEU A 4 -3.77 1.36 -16.83
CA LEU A 4 -4.79 1.65 -15.83
C LEU A 4 -4.35 2.83 -14.95
N PRO A 5 -5.30 3.60 -14.41
CA PRO A 5 -5.00 4.59 -13.37
C PRO A 5 -4.25 3.95 -12.20
N LEU A 6 -3.24 4.67 -11.69
CA LEU A 6 -2.47 4.24 -10.53
C LEU A 6 -2.81 5.10 -9.32
N VAL A 7 -3.31 4.45 -8.28
CA VAL A 7 -3.65 5.09 -7.00
C VAL A 7 -2.49 4.93 -6.02
N LEU A 8 -2.06 6.05 -5.41
CA LEU A 8 -0.93 6.11 -4.48
C LEU A 8 -1.42 6.43 -3.06
N LEU A 9 -1.21 5.53 -2.11
CA LEU A 9 -1.66 5.66 -0.72
C LEU A 9 -0.48 5.95 0.22
N HIS A 10 -0.49 7.13 0.84
CA HIS A 10 0.59 7.58 1.72
C HIS A 10 0.55 6.90 3.10
N GLY A 11 1.68 6.99 3.80
CA GLY A 11 1.87 6.45 5.15
C GLY A 11 1.35 7.34 6.27
N LEU A 12 1.62 6.89 7.50
CA LEU A 12 1.36 7.65 8.72
C LEU A 12 2.25 8.89 8.76
N TRP A 13 1.70 10.03 9.19
CA TRP A 13 2.34 11.35 9.26
C TRP A 13 2.80 11.92 7.91
N ASP A 14 2.37 11.31 6.82
CA ASP A 14 2.64 11.76 5.46
C ASP A 14 1.39 12.39 4.81
N THR A 15 1.59 12.98 3.67
CA THR A 15 0.56 13.51 2.77
C THR A 15 0.83 13.04 1.35
N PRO A 16 -0.07 13.26 0.37
CA PRO A 16 0.19 12.94 -1.04
C PRO A 16 1.51 13.52 -1.60
N ARG A 17 1.98 14.65 -1.07
CA ARG A 17 3.28 15.26 -1.47
C ARG A 17 4.49 14.33 -1.30
N LEU A 18 4.34 13.29 -0.48
CA LEU A 18 5.37 12.25 -0.32
C LEU A 18 5.78 11.65 -1.66
N PHE A 19 4.84 11.53 -2.59
CA PHE A 19 5.03 10.84 -3.86
C PHE A 19 5.63 11.69 -4.97
N ALA A 20 5.87 12.99 -4.75
CA ALA A 20 6.31 13.92 -5.81
C ALA A 20 7.49 13.40 -6.66
N ARG A 21 8.49 12.76 -6.04
CA ARG A 21 9.62 12.18 -6.77
C ARG A 21 9.24 10.92 -7.56
N LEU A 22 8.40 10.06 -6.98
CA LEU A 22 7.91 8.87 -7.66
C LEU A 22 6.98 9.25 -8.81
N GLU A 23 6.11 10.24 -8.62
CA GLU A 23 5.23 10.77 -9.65
C GLU A 23 6.03 11.36 -10.82
N SER A 24 7.08 12.16 -10.53
CA SER A 24 7.99 12.68 -11.56
C SER A 24 8.62 11.55 -12.38
N GLU A 25 9.21 10.57 -11.72
CA GLU A 25 9.84 9.40 -12.37
C GLU A 25 8.86 8.60 -13.22
N LEU A 26 7.63 8.39 -12.71
CA LEU A 26 6.59 7.68 -13.45
C LEU A 26 6.12 8.44 -14.68
N LEU A 27 5.90 9.76 -14.56
CA LEU A 27 5.43 10.60 -15.65
C LEU A 27 6.51 10.87 -16.70
N GLU A 28 7.78 10.96 -16.32
CA GLU A 28 8.91 11.01 -17.27
C GLU A 28 8.95 9.77 -18.17
N ARG A 29 8.68 8.60 -17.61
CA ARG A 29 8.69 7.33 -18.35
C ARG A 29 7.37 7.00 -19.05
N CYS A 30 6.27 7.50 -18.53
CA CYS A 30 4.92 7.26 -19.04
C CYS A 30 4.03 8.50 -18.88
N PRO A 31 4.16 9.51 -19.77
CA PRO A 31 3.46 10.79 -19.64
C PRO A 31 1.94 10.71 -19.61
N GLN A 32 1.36 9.65 -20.17
CA GLN A 32 -0.09 9.42 -20.22
C GLN A 32 -0.63 8.63 -19.01
N LEU A 33 0.22 8.28 -18.02
CA LEU A 33 -0.23 7.56 -16.84
C LEU A 33 -1.11 8.44 -15.97
N GLU A 34 -2.35 8.03 -15.72
CA GLU A 34 -3.22 8.72 -14.78
C GLU A 34 -2.81 8.37 -13.34
N LEU A 35 -2.33 9.37 -12.58
CA LEU A 35 -1.96 9.23 -11.18
C LEU A 35 -3.02 9.86 -10.29
N TYR A 36 -3.34 9.19 -9.19
CA TYR A 36 -4.25 9.71 -8.18
C TYR A 36 -3.73 9.41 -6.77
N ALA A 37 -3.39 10.43 -6.04
CA ALA A 37 -2.91 10.32 -4.66
C ALA A 37 -3.91 11.00 -3.71
N PRO A 38 -4.95 10.27 -3.20
CA PRO A 38 -5.92 10.85 -2.28
C PRO A 38 -5.28 11.20 -0.95
N HIS A 39 -5.70 12.31 -0.34
CA HIS A 39 -5.37 12.61 1.04
C HIS A 39 -6.31 11.84 1.97
N LEU A 40 -5.74 11.00 2.84
CA LEU A 40 -6.46 10.25 3.86
C LEU A 40 -6.10 10.81 5.25
N PRO A 41 -6.99 11.58 5.89
CA PRO A 41 -6.69 12.31 7.13
C PRO A 41 -6.64 11.37 8.34
N HIS A 42 -5.51 10.72 8.56
CA HIS A 42 -5.30 9.74 9.64
C HIS A 42 -5.22 10.34 11.07
N ARG A 43 -5.25 11.69 11.21
CA ARG A 43 -5.22 12.40 12.51
C ARG A 43 -4.13 11.85 13.45
N LEU A 44 -2.88 11.91 13.01
CA LEU A 44 -1.72 11.37 13.73
C LEU A 44 -1.81 9.86 14.08
N GLY A 45 -2.68 9.11 13.40
CA GLY A 45 -2.90 7.69 13.64
C GLY A 45 -4.06 7.37 14.58
N ALA A 46 -4.87 8.37 14.95
CA ALA A 46 -6.07 8.17 15.77
C ALA A 46 -7.22 7.51 14.97
N VAL A 47 -7.31 7.80 13.66
CA VAL A 47 -8.37 7.23 12.82
C VAL A 47 -8.11 5.74 12.55
N PRO A 48 -9.08 4.85 12.83
CA PRO A 48 -8.96 3.42 12.52
C PRO A 48 -8.71 3.16 11.04
N ILE A 49 -7.91 2.15 10.70
CA ILE A 49 -7.60 1.82 9.30
C ILE A 49 -8.86 1.46 8.50
N ARG A 50 -9.87 0.83 9.11
CA ARG A 50 -11.14 0.54 8.42
C ARG A 50 -11.89 1.79 8.00
N GLU A 51 -11.87 2.82 8.84
CA GLU A 51 -12.49 4.11 8.50
C GLU A 51 -11.76 4.78 7.34
N LEU A 52 -10.41 4.77 7.33
CA LEU A 52 -9.61 5.27 6.22
C LEU A 52 -9.87 4.47 4.93
N ALA A 53 -10.06 3.15 5.03
CA ALA A 53 -10.39 2.31 3.88
C ALA A 53 -11.81 2.58 3.34
N ALA A 54 -12.77 2.89 4.22
CA ALA A 54 -14.10 3.30 3.81
C ALA A 54 -14.09 4.69 3.12
N GLN A 55 -13.32 5.64 3.64
CA GLN A 55 -13.10 6.93 2.99
C GLN A 55 -12.43 6.75 1.61
N LEU A 56 -11.44 5.87 1.51
CA LEU A 56 -10.80 5.53 0.23
C LEU A 56 -11.82 4.98 -0.77
N ALA A 57 -12.74 4.10 -0.35
CA ALA A 57 -13.78 3.57 -1.23
C ALA A 57 -14.62 4.70 -1.85
N VAL A 58 -15.09 5.63 -1.02
CA VAL A 58 -15.88 6.80 -1.47
C VAL A 58 -15.10 7.66 -2.46
N LEU A 59 -13.83 7.96 -2.17
CA LEU A 59 -12.97 8.78 -3.04
C LEU A 59 -12.71 8.11 -4.39
N LEU A 60 -12.46 6.79 -4.40
CA LEU A 60 -12.21 6.05 -5.63
C LEU A 60 -13.48 5.89 -6.47
N ASP A 61 -14.64 5.69 -5.84
CA ASP A 61 -15.92 5.60 -6.54
C ASP A 61 -16.33 6.95 -7.14
N ALA A 62 -16.08 8.04 -6.43
CA ALA A 62 -16.33 9.39 -6.94
C ALA A 62 -15.37 9.75 -8.10
N ARG A 63 -14.11 9.30 -8.08
CA ARG A 63 -13.11 9.64 -9.09
C ARG A 63 -13.21 8.79 -10.34
N PHE A 64 -13.43 7.48 -10.20
CA PHE A 64 -13.31 6.49 -11.28
C PHE A 64 -14.60 5.69 -11.52
N GLY A 65 -15.63 5.86 -10.70
CA GLY A 65 -16.78 4.95 -10.67
C GLY A 65 -16.46 3.65 -9.91
N SER A 66 -17.48 2.86 -9.62
CA SER A 66 -17.36 1.67 -8.76
C SER A 66 -16.74 0.43 -9.47
N THR A 67 -16.66 0.43 -10.80
CA THR A 67 -16.24 -0.74 -11.60
C THR A 67 -14.96 -0.50 -12.40
N HIS A 68 -14.51 0.74 -12.56
CA HIS A 68 -13.33 1.04 -13.38
C HIS A 68 -12.08 0.34 -12.81
N PRO A 69 -11.35 -0.43 -13.64
CA PRO A 69 -10.15 -1.11 -13.19
C PRO A 69 -9.02 -0.12 -12.86
N LEU A 70 -8.19 -0.45 -11.86
CA LEU A 70 -7.08 0.38 -11.43
C LEU A 70 -5.91 -0.46 -10.90
N ASP A 71 -4.75 0.17 -10.79
CA ASP A 71 -3.59 -0.34 -10.06
C ASP A 71 -3.42 0.42 -8.74
N LEU A 72 -2.93 -0.25 -7.71
CA LEU A 72 -2.82 0.30 -6.37
C LEU A 72 -1.40 0.19 -5.83
N PHE A 73 -0.87 1.29 -5.31
CA PHE A 73 0.40 1.34 -4.60
C PHE A 73 0.18 1.88 -3.19
N GLY A 74 0.76 1.22 -2.18
CA GLY A 74 0.65 1.66 -0.80
C GLY A 74 2.00 1.68 -0.07
N PHE A 75 2.39 2.87 0.42
CA PHE A 75 3.55 3.03 1.27
C PHE A 75 3.16 2.93 2.74
N SER A 76 3.92 2.15 3.52
CA SER A 76 3.75 2.06 4.98
C SER A 76 2.28 1.74 5.37
N MET A 77 1.65 2.54 6.24
CA MET A 77 0.23 2.41 6.61
C MET A 77 -0.69 2.40 5.38
N GLY A 78 -0.35 3.14 4.32
CA GLY A 78 -1.15 3.18 3.08
C GLY A 78 -1.34 1.81 2.43
N GLY A 79 -0.35 0.91 2.52
CA GLY A 79 -0.52 -0.45 2.04
C GLY A 79 -1.48 -1.30 2.89
N VAL A 80 -1.59 -1.04 4.21
CA VAL A 80 -2.60 -1.71 5.05
C VAL A 80 -3.99 -1.16 4.76
N ILE A 81 -4.12 0.17 4.55
CA ILE A 81 -5.38 0.79 4.11
C ILE A 81 -5.83 0.20 2.77
N GLY A 82 -4.93 0.12 1.79
CA GLY A 82 -5.20 -0.48 0.49
C GLY A 82 -5.66 -1.93 0.60
N ARG A 83 -4.94 -2.77 1.37
CA ARG A 83 -5.34 -4.15 1.62
C ARG A 83 -6.72 -4.25 2.27
N THR A 84 -7.03 -3.36 3.22
CA THR A 84 -8.35 -3.32 3.88
C THR A 84 -9.44 -2.98 2.87
N TRP A 85 -9.22 -1.98 2.02
CA TRP A 85 -10.15 -1.63 0.95
C TRP A 85 -10.36 -2.78 -0.04
N LEU A 86 -9.28 -3.45 -0.46
CA LEU A 86 -9.37 -4.60 -1.34
C LEU A 86 -10.25 -5.71 -0.76
N GLN A 87 -10.05 -6.06 0.50
CA GLN A 87 -10.64 -7.24 1.11
C GLN A 87 -11.98 -6.98 1.84
N GLU A 88 -12.26 -5.75 2.29
CA GLU A 88 -13.48 -5.42 3.04
C GLU A 88 -14.47 -4.55 2.23
N HIS A 89 -14.00 -3.81 1.21
CA HIS A 89 -14.83 -2.93 0.39
C HIS A 89 -14.95 -3.37 -1.08
N GLY A 90 -14.54 -4.60 -1.40
CA GLY A 90 -14.72 -5.17 -2.74
C GLY A 90 -13.73 -4.67 -3.78
N GLY A 91 -12.71 -3.90 -3.39
CA GLY A 91 -11.70 -3.35 -4.30
C GLY A 91 -10.92 -4.42 -5.10
N HIS A 92 -10.82 -5.66 -4.57
CA HIS A 92 -10.21 -6.79 -5.26
C HIS A 92 -10.85 -7.13 -6.60
N ARG A 93 -12.11 -6.76 -6.83
CA ARG A 93 -12.84 -7.05 -8.08
C ARG A 93 -12.40 -6.17 -9.24
N ARG A 94 -11.73 -5.04 -8.95
CA ARG A 94 -11.33 -4.06 -9.95
C ARG A 94 -9.85 -3.64 -9.86
N THR A 95 -9.09 -4.28 -8.99
CA THR A 95 -7.65 -4.01 -8.87
C THR A 95 -6.87 -5.09 -9.60
N SER A 96 -6.07 -4.67 -10.57
CA SER A 96 -5.25 -5.58 -11.36
C SER A 96 -3.89 -5.83 -10.73
N ARG A 97 -3.27 -4.79 -10.15
CA ARG A 97 -1.97 -4.88 -9.46
C ARG A 97 -2.02 -4.18 -8.12
N PHE A 98 -1.39 -4.78 -7.11
CA PHE A 98 -1.21 -4.19 -5.79
C PHE A 98 0.24 -4.28 -5.33
N VAL A 99 0.89 -3.13 -5.25
CA VAL A 99 2.28 -3.03 -4.77
C VAL A 99 2.30 -2.39 -3.40
N VAL A 100 2.95 -3.03 -2.44
CA VAL A 100 3.18 -2.46 -1.11
C VAL A 100 4.67 -2.22 -0.88
N LEU A 101 4.99 -1.07 -0.28
CA LEU A 101 6.34 -0.64 0.01
C LEU A 101 6.49 -0.37 1.51
N GLY A 102 7.30 -1.15 2.22
CA GLY A 102 7.53 -1.00 3.66
C GLY A 102 6.25 -0.99 4.48
N SER A 103 5.24 -1.77 4.10
CA SER A 103 3.92 -1.74 4.72
C SER A 103 3.77 -2.88 5.75
N PRO A 104 3.34 -2.61 7.00
CA PRO A 104 3.30 -3.60 8.07
C PRO A 104 2.16 -4.63 7.88
N GLN A 105 2.23 -5.44 6.82
CA GLN A 105 1.20 -6.39 6.43
C GLN A 105 0.96 -7.51 7.46
N ARG A 106 1.99 -7.79 8.27
CA ARG A 106 1.96 -8.75 9.41
C ARG A 106 2.14 -8.05 10.75
N GLY A 107 1.90 -6.73 10.77
CA GLY A 107 2.10 -5.87 11.93
C GLY A 107 3.57 -5.51 12.18
N THR A 108 3.79 -4.63 13.14
CA THR A 108 5.14 -4.20 13.55
C THR A 108 5.27 -4.15 15.06
N LEU A 109 6.46 -4.47 15.57
CA LEU A 109 6.78 -4.31 17.00
C LEU A 109 6.74 -2.84 17.43
N ALA A 110 7.07 -1.91 16.54
CA ALA A 110 7.01 -0.47 16.82
C ALA A 110 5.60 0.02 17.24
N ALA A 111 4.53 -0.64 16.78
CA ALA A 111 3.16 -0.31 17.17
C ALA A 111 2.72 -0.97 18.50
N GLN A 112 3.47 -1.94 19.02
CA GLN A 112 2.99 -2.87 20.06
C GLN A 112 2.53 -2.19 21.36
N TRP A 113 3.19 -1.11 21.74
CA TRP A 113 2.92 -0.39 22.98
C TRP A 113 1.92 0.75 22.84
N VAL A 114 1.40 1.01 21.66
CA VAL A 114 0.49 2.13 21.40
C VAL A 114 -0.91 1.80 21.92
N PRO A 115 -1.51 2.63 22.81
CA PRO A 115 -2.84 2.38 23.33
C PRO A 115 -3.92 2.62 22.26
N ARG A 116 -4.77 1.62 22.02
CA ARG A 116 -5.82 1.66 21.00
C ARG A 116 -6.83 2.82 21.20
N PRO A 117 -7.27 3.18 22.43
CA PRO A 117 -8.22 4.27 22.60
C PRO A 117 -7.72 5.62 22.10
N LEU A 118 -6.40 5.83 22.06
CA LEU A 118 -5.79 7.10 21.64
C LEU A 118 -5.40 7.08 20.15
N LEU A 119 -4.80 5.98 19.68
CA LEU A 119 -4.22 5.88 18.33
C LEU A 119 -4.64 4.57 17.66
N ALA A 120 -5.93 4.45 17.37
CA ALA A 120 -6.55 3.23 16.86
C ALA A 120 -5.92 2.74 15.56
N GLY A 121 -5.60 3.63 14.62
CA GLY A 121 -4.97 3.29 13.35
C GLY A 121 -3.56 2.72 13.51
N ILE A 122 -2.78 3.25 14.46
CA ILE A 122 -1.47 2.66 14.80
C ILE A 122 -1.67 1.31 15.50
N ALA A 123 -2.61 1.21 16.42
CA ALA A 123 -2.90 -0.04 17.11
C ALA A 123 -3.44 -1.14 16.18
N ASP A 124 -4.07 -0.78 15.06
CA ASP A 124 -4.48 -1.72 14.02
C ASP A 124 -3.27 -2.37 13.31
N MET A 125 -2.09 -1.74 13.37
CA MET A 125 -0.83 -2.27 12.83
C MET A 125 -0.01 -3.08 13.86
N LYS A 126 -0.52 -3.38 15.05
CA LYS A 126 0.10 -4.29 16.00
C LYS A 126 0.19 -5.71 15.44
N ILE A 127 1.22 -6.42 15.85
CA ILE A 127 1.32 -7.86 15.58
C ILE A 127 0.10 -8.56 16.18
N GLY A 128 -0.63 -9.32 15.36
CA GLY A 128 -1.80 -10.04 15.79
C GLY A 128 -3.00 -9.14 16.13
N SER A 129 -3.09 -7.91 15.60
CA SER A 129 -4.29 -7.09 15.75
C SER A 129 -5.52 -7.78 15.16
N ALA A 130 -6.70 -7.42 15.62
CA ALA A 130 -7.96 -7.96 15.11
C ALA A 130 -8.12 -7.69 13.59
N LEU A 131 -7.70 -6.51 13.15
CA LEU A 131 -7.71 -6.14 11.74
C LEU A 131 -6.84 -7.11 10.91
N LEU A 132 -5.55 -7.22 11.24
CA LEU A 132 -4.62 -8.04 10.45
C LEU A 132 -5.02 -9.51 10.43
N ARG A 133 -5.48 -10.07 11.57
CA ARG A 133 -6.00 -11.44 11.60
C ARG A 133 -7.22 -11.63 10.68
N GLN A 134 -8.11 -10.64 10.60
CA GLN A 134 -9.26 -10.71 9.70
C GLN A 134 -8.84 -10.62 8.23
N LEU A 135 -7.89 -9.72 7.91
CA LEU A 135 -7.33 -9.62 6.56
C LEU A 135 -6.63 -10.92 6.15
N ASP A 136 -5.93 -11.58 7.07
CA ASP A 136 -5.27 -12.87 6.78
C ASP A 136 -6.28 -13.99 6.49
N ARG A 137 -7.40 -14.04 7.19
CA ARG A 137 -8.50 -15.00 6.89
C ARG A 137 -9.12 -14.81 5.51
N ARG A 138 -9.00 -13.60 4.93
CA ARG A 138 -9.52 -13.26 3.59
C ARG A 138 -8.41 -13.15 2.54
N ALA A 139 -7.24 -13.72 2.79
CA ALA A 139 -6.08 -13.61 1.90
C ALA A 139 -6.35 -14.18 0.49
N HIS A 140 -7.29 -15.13 0.34
CA HIS A 140 -7.73 -15.68 -0.95
C HIS A 140 -8.26 -14.60 -1.91
N LEU A 141 -8.81 -13.48 -1.41
CA LEU A 141 -9.29 -12.37 -2.25
C LEU A 141 -8.15 -11.63 -2.99
N LEU A 142 -6.89 -11.88 -2.61
CA LEU A 142 -5.72 -11.32 -3.29
C LEU A 142 -5.18 -12.23 -4.41
N GLU A 143 -5.72 -13.43 -4.60
CA GLU A 143 -5.18 -14.42 -5.56
C GLU A 143 -5.34 -13.97 -7.02
N SER A 144 -6.36 -13.19 -7.33
CA SER A 144 -6.60 -12.63 -8.66
C SER A 144 -5.82 -11.35 -8.95
N ILE A 145 -5.05 -10.84 -7.98
CA ILE A 145 -4.33 -9.57 -8.08
C ILE A 145 -2.84 -9.85 -8.22
N ASP A 146 -2.16 -9.17 -9.14
CA ASP A 146 -0.71 -9.16 -9.26
C ASP A 146 -0.08 -8.42 -8.06
N CYS A 147 0.21 -9.16 -6.98
CA CYS A 147 0.65 -8.62 -5.69
C CYS A 147 2.16 -8.63 -5.54
N HIS A 148 2.74 -7.49 -5.10
CA HIS A 148 4.17 -7.35 -4.86
C HIS A 148 4.45 -6.67 -3.52
N SER A 149 5.42 -7.19 -2.79
CA SER A 149 5.88 -6.63 -1.52
C SER A 149 7.33 -6.20 -1.61
N LEU A 150 7.58 -4.91 -1.44
CA LEU A 150 8.90 -4.31 -1.41
C LEU A 150 9.23 -3.88 0.02
N TYR A 151 10.41 -4.22 0.52
CA TYR A 151 10.79 -3.93 1.90
C TYR A 151 12.31 -3.79 2.05
N THR A 152 12.77 -3.21 3.16
CA THR A 152 14.18 -3.31 3.56
C THR A 152 14.31 -4.16 4.82
N PRO A 153 15.27 -5.10 4.87
CA PRO A 153 15.46 -5.97 6.05
C PRO A 153 15.81 -5.19 7.32
N THR A 154 16.43 -4.03 7.18
CA THR A 154 16.90 -3.16 8.28
C THR A 154 15.86 -2.13 8.72
N ASP A 155 14.61 -2.24 8.28
CA ASP A 155 13.52 -1.35 8.66
C ASP A 155 13.20 -1.45 10.15
N ILE A 156 13.42 -0.35 10.89
CA ILE A 156 13.08 -0.26 12.32
C ILE A 156 11.66 0.26 12.58
N THR A 157 11.01 0.85 11.56
CA THR A 157 9.61 1.30 11.63
C THR A 157 8.66 0.13 11.44
N VAL A 158 8.93 -0.69 10.43
CA VAL A 158 8.24 -1.99 10.24
C VAL A 158 9.20 -3.09 10.67
N PHE A 159 9.26 -3.33 11.96
CA PHE A 159 10.22 -4.26 12.54
C PHE A 159 9.58 -5.58 13.00
N PRO A 160 10.18 -6.70 12.70
CA PRO A 160 11.26 -6.94 11.73
C PRO A 160 10.82 -6.66 10.28
N GLY A 161 11.75 -6.18 9.42
CA GLY A 161 11.43 -5.70 8.05
C GLY A 161 10.68 -6.69 7.17
N TRP A 162 10.91 -8.01 7.32
CA TRP A 162 10.18 -9.05 6.58
C TRP A 162 8.67 -9.10 6.89
N ARG A 163 8.19 -8.42 7.96
CA ARG A 163 6.75 -8.31 8.26
C ARG A 163 6.01 -7.37 7.30
N ALA A 164 6.73 -6.69 6.42
CA ALA A 164 6.15 -5.89 5.35
C ALA A 164 5.60 -6.72 4.16
N VAL A 165 5.67 -8.04 4.23
CA VAL A 165 5.30 -8.93 3.13
C VAL A 165 3.83 -9.34 3.21
N LEU A 166 3.10 -9.16 2.10
CA LEU A 166 1.75 -9.68 1.89
C LEU A 166 1.71 -11.21 2.00
N PRO A 167 0.56 -11.80 2.34
CA PRO A 167 0.41 -13.28 2.39
C PRO A 167 0.46 -13.93 1.00
N ARG A 168 0.30 -13.15 -0.08
CA ARG A 168 0.29 -13.59 -1.48
C ARG A 168 1.18 -12.72 -2.34
N GLY A 169 1.62 -13.24 -3.49
CA GLY A 169 2.42 -12.54 -4.48
C GLY A 169 3.92 -12.59 -4.21
N THR A 170 4.67 -11.78 -4.94
CA THR A 170 6.13 -11.74 -4.88
C THR A 170 6.64 -10.85 -3.74
N ARG A 171 7.88 -11.09 -3.32
CA ARG A 171 8.57 -10.27 -2.33
C ARG A 171 9.98 -9.94 -2.82
N ARG A 172 10.39 -8.69 -2.62
CA ARG A 172 11.74 -8.23 -3.00
C ARG A 172 12.30 -7.28 -1.96
N ALA A 173 13.52 -7.54 -1.53
CA ALA A 173 14.27 -6.60 -0.71
C ALA A 173 14.78 -5.44 -1.57
N VAL A 174 14.61 -4.21 -1.08
CA VAL A 174 15.15 -2.99 -1.69
C VAL A 174 16.47 -2.66 -1.01
N PRO A 175 17.55 -2.34 -1.75
CA PRO A 175 18.88 -2.11 -1.18
C PRO A 175 19.00 -0.71 -0.57
N VAL A 176 18.23 -0.46 0.47
CA VAL A 176 18.25 0.76 1.30
C VAL A 176 18.19 0.38 2.77
N LEU A 177 18.60 1.28 3.66
CA LEU A 177 18.78 0.96 5.07
C LEU A 177 17.58 1.35 5.96
N THR A 178 16.84 2.39 5.59
CA THR A 178 15.79 2.94 6.45
C THR A 178 14.42 2.95 5.77
N HIS A 179 13.38 2.95 6.58
CA HIS A 179 11.99 3.07 6.13
C HIS A 179 11.78 4.27 5.19
N ARG A 180 12.31 5.44 5.56
CA ARG A 180 12.17 6.65 4.75
C ARG A 180 12.89 6.54 3.41
N GLN A 181 14.05 5.88 3.36
CA GLN A 181 14.78 5.68 2.11
C GLN A 181 14.01 4.83 1.08
N LEU A 182 13.09 3.97 1.52
CA LEU A 182 12.25 3.21 0.60
C LEU A 182 11.48 4.11 -0.39
N ILE A 183 11.04 5.30 0.05
CA ILE A 183 10.21 6.20 -0.77
C ILE A 183 10.94 7.46 -1.28
N VAL A 184 12.17 7.72 -0.81
CA VAL A 184 12.90 8.94 -1.22
C VAL A 184 14.21 8.65 -1.93
N HIS A 185 14.81 7.46 -1.77
CA HIS A 185 16.10 7.13 -2.35
C HIS A 185 15.96 6.83 -3.85
N PRO A 186 16.80 7.42 -4.75
CA PRO A 186 16.66 7.26 -6.19
C PRO A 186 16.60 5.80 -6.66
N ARG A 187 17.47 4.93 -6.12
CA ARG A 187 17.45 3.49 -6.46
C ARG A 187 16.14 2.80 -6.09
N ALA A 188 15.53 3.17 -4.95
CA ALA A 188 14.25 2.61 -4.54
C ALA A 188 13.11 3.11 -5.44
N ILE A 189 13.11 4.41 -5.76
CA ILE A 189 12.13 5.04 -6.66
C ILE A 189 12.19 4.37 -8.04
N SER A 190 13.40 4.23 -8.62
CA SER A 190 13.57 3.58 -9.93
C SER A 190 13.06 2.13 -9.91
N LEU A 191 13.39 1.35 -8.87
CA LEU A 191 12.93 -0.03 -8.73
C LEU A 191 11.39 -0.12 -8.59
N VAL A 192 10.78 0.80 -7.83
CA VAL A 192 9.32 0.90 -7.70
C VAL A 192 8.69 1.27 -9.05
N ALA A 193 9.25 2.26 -9.75
CA ALA A 193 8.77 2.69 -11.07
C ALA A 193 8.89 1.57 -12.10
N ASP A 194 10.03 0.84 -12.13
CA ASP A 194 10.21 -0.33 -13.00
C ASP A 194 9.08 -1.36 -12.78
N LEU A 195 8.77 -1.67 -11.52
CA LEU A 195 7.74 -2.63 -11.19
C LEU A 195 6.34 -2.13 -11.57
N LEU A 196 6.02 -0.87 -11.25
CA LEU A 196 4.71 -0.28 -11.56
C LEU A 196 4.48 -0.13 -13.07
N LEU A 197 5.56 0.09 -13.84
CA LEU A 197 5.52 0.23 -15.30
C LEU A 197 5.78 -1.09 -16.05
N SER A 198 6.16 -2.18 -15.39
CA SER A 198 6.36 -3.48 -16.03
C SER A 198 5.06 -4.02 -16.63
N GLU A 199 5.18 -4.90 -17.60
CA GLU A 199 4.04 -5.71 -18.05
C GLU A 199 3.50 -6.55 -16.89
N ARG A 200 2.19 -6.73 -16.82
CA ARG A 200 1.58 -7.55 -15.78
C ARG A 200 1.93 -9.01 -16.05
N SER A 201 2.36 -9.70 -15.02
CA SER A 201 2.43 -11.14 -15.08
C SER A 201 1.01 -11.65 -15.27
N THR A 202 0.71 -12.16 -16.45
CA THR A 202 -0.55 -12.88 -16.68
C THR A 202 -0.48 -14.08 -15.74
N ALA A 203 -1.26 -14.08 -14.68
CA ALA A 203 -1.43 -15.26 -13.86
C ALA A 203 -1.86 -16.38 -14.82
N MET A 204 -0.97 -17.34 -15.03
CA MET A 204 -1.30 -18.53 -15.80
C MET A 204 -2.48 -19.21 -15.10
N ASN A 205 -3.59 -19.30 -15.84
CA ASN A 205 -4.74 -20.13 -15.49
C ASN A 205 -4.32 -21.55 -15.14
#